data_b4f6043b812927f99fd107e13e58ce00
#
_entry.id   b4f6043b812927f99fd107e13e58ce00
#
_cell.length_a   1.000
_cell.length_b   1.000
_cell.length_c   1.000
_cell.angle_alpha   90.00
_cell.angle_beta   90.00
_cell.angle_gamma   90.00
#
_symmetry.space_group_name_H-M   'P 1'
#
loop_
_entity.id
_entity.type
_entity.pdbx_description
1 polymer ?
#
loop_
_entity_poly.entity_id
_entity_poly.type
_entity_poly.pdbx_seq_one_letter_code
_entity_poly.pdbx_strand_id
1 'polypeptide(L)'
;MHVADAIVVGGGPAGSTCAWKLRDAGLEVVVLDRMAFPRTKLCAGWVTPEAVADLELDWHDYPRSIVTFDELKLHWKALTVSFKSRQHSIRRFEFDDFLLQRSGATVLQHKVREIRRDGTDYVIDGQFRCKYLVGAGGTACPVYRTLFHERNPRSSVLQTATYEHEFAYDWEDAACHLWFFNDDLPGYAWYVPKANGYINIGLGGMADQMKHRGGNVREYWRKFVDRLTRRGLVRYDDYHPTGYSYYLRGNVDVVSSDNAYIVGDAVGLATRDMCEGIGPAIKSGLLAARSIAIGADYSLAGINKISGGGFASKILERKFVGSH
;
A
#
# COMPACT_ATOMS: atom_id res chain seq x y z
N MET A 1 -17.49 23.60 14.97
CA MET A 1 -17.22 22.16 14.82
C MET A 1 -17.71 21.74 13.45
N HIS A 2 -16.86 21.16 12.62
CA HIS A 2 -17.22 20.66 11.29
C HIS A 2 -17.96 19.33 11.45
N VAL A 3 -19.15 19.20 10.90
CA VAL A 3 -19.98 17.98 10.99
C VAL A 3 -20.07 17.37 9.60
N ALA A 4 -19.91 16.05 9.50
CA ALA A 4 -20.08 15.27 8.28
C ALA A 4 -20.69 13.90 8.60
N ASP A 5 -21.29 13.22 7.62
CA ASP A 5 -21.78 11.86 7.82
C ASP A 5 -20.64 10.90 8.09
N ALA A 6 -19.55 11.03 7.33
CA ALA A 6 -18.37 10.21 7.44
C ALA A 6 -17.07 11.03 7.44
N ILE A 7 -16.14 10.64 8.31
CA ILE A 7 -14.76 11.16 8.27
C ILE A 7 -13.81 10.00 7.96
N VAL A 8 -12.98 10.22 6.94
CA VAL A 8 -11.93 9.28 6.50
C VAL A 8 -10.58 9.84 6.91
N VAL A 9 -9.86 9.14 7.76
CA VAL A 9 -8.54 9.57 8.25
C VAL A 9 -7.45 8.91 7.41
N GLY A 10 -6.92 9.65 6.44
CA GLY A 10 -5.91 9.24 5.47
C GLY A 10 -6.44 9.22 4.03
N GLY A 11 -5.80 10.00 3.16
CA GLY A 11 -6.16 10.17 1.73
C GLY A 11 -5.38 9.26 0.77
N GLY A 12 -4.83 8.13 1.25
CA GLY A 12 -4.21 7.11 0.37
C GLY A 12 -5.24 6.27 -0.38
N PRO A 13 -4.82 5.27 -1.20
CA PRO A 13 -5.74 4.51 -2.08
C PRO A 13 -6.96 3.93 -1.36
N ALA A 14 -6.81 3.40 -0.14
CA ALA A 14 -7.93 2.88 0.64
C ALA A 14 -8.94 3.97 1.04
N GLY A 15 -8.43 5.09 1.55
CA GLY A 15 -9.27 6.19 2.02
C GLY A 15 -9.94 6.94 0.89
N SER A 16 -9.21 7.24 -0.19
CA SER A 16 -9.75 7.90 -1.38
C SER A 16 -10.85 7.05 -2.03
N THR A 17 -10.64 5.74 -2.15
CA THR A 17 -11.64 4.81 -2.70
C THR A 17 -12.89 4.73 -1.81
N CYS A 18 -12.69 4.66 -0.49
CA CYS A 18 -13.81 4.67 0.46
C CYS A 18 -14.60 5.99 0.36
N ALA A 19 -13.90 7.12 0.38
CA ALA A 19 -14.52 8.43 0.28
C ALA A 19 -15.28 8.62 -1.03
N TRP A 20 -14.72 8.18 -2.16
CA TRP A 20 -15.40 8.18 -3.45
C TRP A 20 -16.73 7.45 -3.41
N LYS A 21 -16.74 6.20 -2.98
CA LYS A 21 -17.98 5.39 -2.96
C LYS A 21 -19.00 5.87 -1.93
N LEU A 22 -18.57 6.48 -0.82
CA LEU A 22 -19.48 7.14 0.12
C LEU A 22 -20.10 8.40 -0.48
N ARG A 23 -19.33 9.19 -1.23
CA ARG A 23 -19.85 10.35 -1.98
C ARG A 23 -20.85 9.93 -3.06
N ASP A 24 -20.55 8.86 -3.81
CA ASP A 24 -21.48 8.29 -4.79
C ASP A 24 -22.79 7.84 -4.14
N ALA A 25 -22.76 7.39 -2.88
CA ALA A 25 -23.93 7.02 -2.09
C ALA A 25 -24.67 8.23 -1.46
N GLY A 26 -24.22 9.46 -1.72
CA GLY A 26 -24.87 10.70 -1.27
C GLY A 26 -24.49 11.16 0.13
N LEU A 27 -23.49 10.58 0.78
CA LEU A 27 -23.04 11.01 2.10
C LEU A 27 -22.14 12.24 2.00
N GLU A 28 -22.20 13.10 3.03
CA GLU A 28 -21.22 14.16 3.25
C GLU A 28 -19.94 13.56 3.84
N VAL A 29 -18.81 13.66 3.08
CA VAL A 29 -17.54 13.03 3.45
C VAL A 29 -16.43 14.05 3.56
N VAL A 30 -15.69 13.97 4.67
CA VAL A 30 -14.45 14.73 4.89
C VAL A 30 -13.28 13.78 4.99
N VAL A 31 -12.23 14.05 4.22
CA VAL A 31 -10.94 13.34 4.33
C VAL A 31 -9.97 14.19 5.11
N LEU A 32 -9.44 13.66 6.21
CA LEU A 32 -8.39 14.29 7.00
C LEU A 32 -7.05 13.59 6.71
N ASP A 33 -6.09 14.28 6.12
CA ASP A 33 -4.73 13.76 5.97
C ASP A 33 -3.71 14.71 6.60
N ARG A 34 -2.69 14.13 7.24
CA ARG A 34 -1.62 14.92 7.87
C ARG A 34 -0.75 15.67 6.86
N MET A 35 -0.74 15.24 5.61
CA MET A 35 0.05 15.81 4.51
C MET A 35 -0.85 16.50 3.51
N ALA A 36 -0.38 17.59 2.93
CA ALA A 36 -0.98 18.16 1.73
C ALA A 36 -0.69 17.24 0.54
N PHE A 37 -1.63 17.16 -0.40
CA PHE A 37 -1.46 16.44 -1.67
C PHE A 37 -1.11 17.43 -2.80
N PRO A 38 -0.33 16.99 -3.79
CA PRO A 38 0.27 15.66 -3.94
C PRO A 38 1.41 15.42 -2.95
N ARG A 39 1.56 14.18 -2.45
CA ARG A 39 2.59 13.79 -1.49
C ARG A 39 3.34 12.53 -1.87
N THR A 40 4.60 12.46 -1.47
CA THR A 40 5.39 11.24 -1.66
C THR A 40 4.92 10.13 -0.72
N LYS A 41 4.76 8.93 -1.26
CA LYS A 41 4.56 7.68 -0.51
C LYS A 41 5.49 6.63 -1.10
N LEU A 42 6.34 6.08 -0.27
CA LEU A 42 7.26 5.01 -0.64
C LEU A 42 6.50 3.76 -1.07
N CYS A 43 6.76 3.30 -2.29
CA CYS A 43 6.17 2.11 -2.88
C CYS A 43 6.72 1.90 -4.30
N ALA A 44 6.99 0.68 -4.69
CA ALA A 44 7.32 0.34 -6.07
C ALA A 44 6.24 0.81 -7.08
N GLY A 45 5.04 1.14 -6.61
CA GLY A 45 3.95 1.70 -7.43
C GLY A 45 3.42 0.70 -8.46
N TRP A 46 3.41 -0.57 -8.13
CA TRP A 46 2.87 -1.61 -8.98
C TRP A 46 1.36 -1.72 -8.78
N VAL A 47 0.59 -1.68 -9.88
CA VAL A 47 -0.87 -1.77 -9.89
C VAL A 47 -1.29 -2.94 -10.78
N THR A 48 -2.08 -3.83 -10.21
CA THR A 48 -2.60 -5.01 -10.91
C THR A 48 -3.84 -4.67 -11.75
N PRO A 49 -4.14 -5.42 -12.83
CA PRO A 49 -5.38 -5.23 -13.59
C PRO A 49 -6.64 -5.33 -12.72
N GLU A 50 -6.64 -6.17 -11.68
CA GLU A 50 -7.76 -6.28 -10.74
C GLU A 50 -7.97 -4.97 -9.96
N ALA A 51 -6.89 -4.34 -9.49
CA ALA A 51 -6.97 -3.05 -8.81
C ALA A 51 -7.50 -1.94 -9.72
N VAL A 52 -7.16 -1.98 -11.02
CA VAL A 52 -7.69 -1.06 -12.03
C VAL A 52 -9.19 -1.26 -12.22
N ALA A 53 -9.64 -2.51 -12.33
CA ALA A 53 -11.06 -2.86 -12.46
C ALA A 53 -11.86 -2.45 -11.21
N ASP A 54 -11.32 -2.69 -10.00
CA ASP A 54 -11.92 -2.27 -8.75
C ASP A 54 -12.09 -0.74 -8.65
N LEU A 55 -11.20 0.02 -9.26
CA LEU A 55 -11.30 1.48 -9.35
C LEU A 55 -12.25 1.94 -10.48
N GLU A 56 -12.78 1.04 -11.29
CA GLU A 56 -13.57 1.41 -12.48
C GLU A 56 -12.78 2.43 -13.35
N LEU A 57 -11.49 2.18 -13.54
CA LEU A 57 -10.57 3.10 -14.21
C LEU A 57 -10.24 2.58 -15.59
N ASP A 58 -10.43 3.44 -16.60
CA ASP A 58 -9.78 3.26 -17.88
C ASP A 58 -8.46 4.05 -17.90
N TRP A 59 -7.36 3.39 -18.29
CA TRP A 59 -6.07 4.05 -18.39
C TRP A 59 -6.03 5.16 -19.47
N HIS A 60 -6.92 5.11 -20.44
CA HIS A 60 -7.08 6.19 -21.42
C HIS A 60 -7.58 7.50 -20.78
N ASP A 61 -8.38 7.37 -19.72
CA ASP A 61 -8.92 8.52 -18.97
C ASP A 61 -8.03 8.93 -17.79
N TYR A 62 -6.96 8.16 -17.50
CA TYR A 62 -6.03 8.50 -16.45
C TYR A 62 -5.12 9.67 -16.88
N PRO A 63 -5.24 10.84 -16.23
CA PRO A 63 -4.59 12.08 -16.70
C PRO A 63 -3.10 12.17 -16.35
N ARG A 64 -2.54 11.12 -15.82
CA ARG A 64 -1.12 11.00 -15.45
C ARG A 64 -0.46 9.89 -16.26
N SER A 65 0.85 9.77 -16.10
CA SER A 65 1.61 8.80 -16.86
C SER A 65 1.69 7.45 -16.18
N ILE A 66 1.67 6.40 -16.98
CA ILE A 66 1.87 5.00 -16.56
C ILE A 66 2.91 4.34 -17.45
N VAL A 67 3.56 3.31 -16.93
CA VAL A 67 4.26 2.31 -17.75
C VAL A 67 3.51 1.00 -17.64
N THR A 68 3.17 0.43 -18.79
CA THR A 68 2.66 -0.94 -18.86
C THR A 68 3.82 -1.84 -19.26
N PHE A 69 4.12 -2.85 -18.45
CA PHE A 69 5.07 -3.90 -18.82
C PHE A 69 4.34 -5.19 -19.10
N ASP A 70 4.74 -5.82 -20.20
CA ASP A 70 4.21 -7.12 -20.62
C ASP A 70 5.11 -8.26 -20.16
N GLU A 71 6.24 -7.96 -19.51
CA GLU A 71 7.22 -8.93 -19.04
C GLU A 71 7.70 -8.61 -17.61
N LEU A 72 7.69 -9.65 -16.77
CA LEU A 72 8.31 -9.68 -15.45
C LEU A 72 9.52 -10.59 -15.48
N LYS A 73 10.69 -10.09 -15.10
CA LYS A 73 11.92 -10.89 -14.98
C LYS A 73 12.17 -11.24 -13.51
N LEU A 74 11.93 -12.49 -13.17
CA LEU A 74 12.16 -13.02 -11.83
C LEU A 74 13.54 -13.65 -11.75
N HIS A 75 14.35 -13.22 -10.79
CA HIS A 75 15.69 -13.69 -10.56
C HIS A 75 15.77 -14.43 -9.23
N TRP A 76 16.25 -15.64 -9.26
CA TRP A 76 16.52 -16.45 -8.07
C TRP A 76 17.91 -17.07 -8.20
N LYS A 77 18.86 -16.63 -7.39
CA LYS A 77 20.27 -17.01 -7.52
C LYS A 77 20.79 -16.71 -8.94
N ALA A 78 21.27 -17.73 -9.65
CA ALA A 78 21.72 -17.64 -11.04
C ALA A 78 20.61 -17.79 -12.07
N LEU A 79 19.40 -18.22 -11.67
CA LEU A 79 18.29 -18.44 -12.57
C LEU A 79 17.53 -17.13 -12.82
N THR A 80 17.21 -16.86 -14.08
CA THR A 80 16.30 -15.81 -14.49
C THR A 80 15.15 -16.45 -15.27
N VAL A 81 13.93 -16.16 -14.88
CA VAL A 81 12.73 -16.63 -15.57
C VAL A 81 11.89 -15.41 -15.95
N SER A 82 11.52 -15.35 -17.22
CA SER A 82 10.63 -14.32 -17.73
C SER A 82 9.19 -14.81 -17.76
N PHE A 83 8.30 -13.97 -17.24
CA PHE A 83 6.86 -14.24 -17.29
C PHE A 83 6.17 -13.14 -18.11
N LYS A 84 5.36 -13.55 -19.06
CA LYS A 84 4.44 -12.64 -19.73
C LYS A 84 3.31 -12.30 -18.75
N SER A 85 3.22 -11.04 -18.37
CA SER A 85 2.18 -10.56 -17.47
C SER A 85 1.98 -9.08 -17.71
N ARG A 86 0.77 -8.68 -18.09
CA ARG A 86 0.44 -7.28 -18.29
C ARG A 86 0.17 -6.62 -16.95
N GLN A 87 1.08 -5.79 -16.52
CA GLN A 87 1.02 -5.06 -15.24
C GLN A 87 1.31 -3.58 -15.47
N HIS A 88 0.98 -2.76 -14.50
CA HIS A 88 1.14 -1.31 -14.60
C HIS A 88 2.02 -0.77 -13.48
N SER A 89 2.78 0.24 -13.80
CA SER A 89 3.60 0.99 -12.86
C SER A 89 3.21 2.46 -12.89
N ILE A 90 2.88 2.98 -11.73
CA ILE A 90 2.51 4.38 -11.51
C ILE A 90 3.48 5.05 -10.53
N ARG A 91 3.50 6.36 -10.55
CA ARG A 91 4.13 7.16 -9.49
C ARG A 91 3.09 7.46 -8.43
N ARG A 92 3.36 7.05 -7.19
CA ARG A 92 2.43 7.22 -6.07
C ARG A 92 2.10 8.68 -5.78
N PHE A 93 3.05 9.58 -6.05
CA PHE A 93 2.85 11.02 -5.97
C PHE A 93 1.66 11.51 -6.83
N GLU A 94 1.56 10.99 -8.05
CA GLU A 94 0.50 11.35 -9.00
C GLU A 94 -0.79 10.56 -8.77
N PHE A 95 -0.64 9.26 -8.51
CA PHE A 95 -1.78 8.35 -8.41
C PHE A 95 -2.61 8.59 -7.15
N ASP A 96 -1.97 8.77 -6.00
CA ASP A 96 -2.69 9.05 -4.75
C ASP A 96 -3.46 10.38 -4.83
N ASP A 97 -2.84 11.42 -5.43
CA ASP A 97 -3.47 12.73 -5.64
C ASP A 97 -4.68 12.62 -6.58
N PHE A 98 -4.53 11.91 -7.71
CA PHE A 98 -5.62 11.66 -8.63
C PHE A 98 -6.81 10.95 -7.96
N LEU A 99 -6.57 9.87 -7.23
CA LEU A 99 -7.63 9.15 -6.53
C LEU A 99 -8.34 10.02 -5.50
N LEU A 100 -7.58 10.86 -4.78
CA LEU A 100 -8.13 11.74 -3.78
C LEU A 100 -8.99 12.85 -4.40
N GLN A 101 -8.54 13.48 -5.48
CA GLN A 101 -9.32 14.46 -6.24
C GLN A 101 -10.59 13.84 -6.85
N ARG A 102 -10.46 12.65 -7.45
CA ARG A 102 -11.58 11.90 -8.03
C ARG A 102 -12.64 11.55 -6.98
N SER A 103 -12.27 11.44 -5.71
CA SER A 103 -13.23 11.11 -4.64
C SER A 103 -14.36 12.15 -4.48
N GLY A 104 -14.14 13.39 -4.90
CA GLY A 104 -15.10 14.48 -4.73
C GLY A 104 -15.39 14.85 -3.28
N ALA A 105 -14.61 14.32 -2.33
CA ALA A 105 -14.77 14.60 -0.92
C ALA A 105 -14.06 15.92 -0.53
N THR A 106 -14.52 16.57 0.53
CA THR A 106 -13.80 17.68 1.14
C THR A 106 -12.50 17.17 1.77
N VAL A 107 -11.35 17.69 1.35
CA VAL A 107 -10.03 17.28 1.85
C VAL A 107 -9.44 18.40 2.71
N LEU A 108 -9.08 18.05 3.93
CA LEU A 108 -8.45 18.98 4.88
C LEU A 108 -7.10 18.43 5.33
N GLN A 109 -6.07 19.27 5.25
CA GLN A 109 -4.77 18.92 5.83
C GLN A 109 -4.88 19.02 7.35
N HIS A 110 -5.00 17.85 8.00
CA HIS A 110 -5.15 17.78 9.46
C HIS A 110 -4.50 16.51 10.02
N LYS A 111 -3.67 16.69 11.05
CA LYS A 111 -3.06 15.57 11.77
C LYS A 111 -3.92 15.18 12.97
N VAL A 112 -4.72 14.15 12.83
CA VAL A 112 -5.56 13.62 13.91
C VAL A 112 -4.70 13.15 15.08
N ARG A 113 -5.02 13.64 16.29
CA ARG A 113 -4.33 13.36 17.56
C ARG A 113 -5.22 12.67 18.57
N GLU A 114 -6.45 13.13 18.70
CA GLU A 114 -7.44 12.64 19.66
C GLU A 114 -8.71 12.19 18.95
N ILE A 115 -9.23 11.05 19.37
CA ILE A 115 -10.51 10.50 18.90
C ILE A 115 -11.31 10.14 20.14
N ARG A 116 -12.50 10.72 20.29
CA ARG A 116 -13.44 10.41 21.39
C ARG A 116 -14.77 9.96 20.80
N ARG A 117 -15.43 9.05 21.50
CA ARG A 117 -16.82 8.69 21.23
C ARG A 117 -17.74 9.62 22.02
N ASP A 118 -18.80 10.10 21.39
CA ASP A 118 -19.84 10.93 21.99
C ASP A 118 -21.21 10.41 21.54
N GLY A 119 -21.80 9.57 22.37
CA GLY A 119 -22.98 8.79 22.01
C GLY A 119 -22.72 7.81 20.87
N THR A 120 -23.41 7.99 19.74
CA THR A 120 -23.22 7.21 18.50
C THR A 120 -22.20 7.81 17.55
N ASP A 121 -21.74 9.03 17.84
CA ASP A 121 -20.82 9.80 16.99
C ASP A 121 -19.38 9.72 17.48
N TYR A 122 -18.48 10.15 16.61
CA TYR A 122 -17.07 10.37 16.90
C TYR A 122 -16.75 11.87 16.85
N VAL A 123 -15.97 12.34 17.83
CA VAL A 123 -15.40 13.70 17.88
C VAL A 123 -13.90 13.59 17.73
N ILE A 124 -13.33 14.25 16.72
CA ILE A 124 -11.94 14.27 16.39
C ILE A 124 -11.34 15.63 16.72
N ASP A 125 -10.33 15.66 17.59
CA ASP A 125 -9.59 16.85 18.06
C ASP A 125 -10.50 18.01 18.53
N GLY A 126 -11.73 17.71 18.95
CA GLY A 126 -12.73 18.71 19.33
C GLY A 126 -13.22 19.61 18.19
N GLN A 127 -12.77 19.36 16.95
CA GLN A 127 -13.01 20.20 15.78
C GLN A 127 -13.97 19.57 14.78
N PHE A 128 -13.98 18.24 14.67
CA PHE A 128 -14.75 17.48 13.69
C PHE A 128 -15.66 16.49 14.38
N ARG A 129 -16.86 16.27 13.80
CA ARG A 129 -17.85 15.29 14.28
C ARG A 129 -18.35 14.46 13.11
N CYS A 130 -18.53 13.16 13.31
CA CYS A 130 -19.13 12.26 12.33
C CYS A 130 -19.83 11.09 12.99
N LYS A 131 -20.78 10.50 12.26
CA LYS A 131 -21.38 9.23 12.62
C LYS A 131 -20.47 8.04 12.25
N TYR A 132 -19.84 8.10 11.06
CA TYR A 132 -18.98 7.03 10.57
C TYR A 132 -17.51 7.50 10.54
N LEU A 133 -16.63 6.71 11.14
CA LEU A 133 -15.19 7.01 11.19
C LEU A 133 -14.39 5.92 10.48
N VAL A 134 -13.63 6.28 9.44
CA VAL A 134 -12.82 5.34 8.66
C VAL A 134 -11.33 5.59 8.87
N GLY A 135 -10.61 4.63 9.42
CA GLY A 135 -9.17 4.66 9.61
C GLY A 135 -8.41 4.14 8.39
N ALA A 136 -7.93 5.04 7.56
CA ALA A 136 -7.15 4.79 6.34
C ALA A 136 -5.73 5.38 6.42
N GLY A 137 -5.25 5.72 7.62
CA GLY A 137 -3.98 6.43 7.86
C GLY A 137 -2.71 5.56 7.69
N GLY A 138 -2.83 4.38 7.09
CA GLY A 138 -1.72 3.46 6.88
C GLY A 138 -1.22 2.81 8.18
N THR A 139 0.03 2.38 8.19
CA THR A 139 0.64 1.68 9.35
C THR A 139 0.54 2.48 10.65
N ALA A 140 0.62 3.80 10.59
CA ALA A 140 0.55 4.69 11.75
C ALA A 140 -0.87 5.25 12.01
N CYS A 141 -1.92 4.61 11.50
CA CYS A 141 -3.30 5.09 11.58
C CYS A 141 -3.74 5.39 13.02
N PRO A 142 -4.19 6.63 13.35
CA PRO A 142 -4.64 6.97 14.69
C PRO A 142 -5.93 6.25 15.06
N VAL A 143 -6.86 6.01 14.13
CA VAL A 143 -8.10 5.26 14.38
C VAL A 143 -7.79 3.83 14.80
N TYR A 144 -6.85 3.15 14.11
CA TYR A 144 -6.39 1.83 14.52
C TYR A 144 -5.81 1.85 15.94
N ARG A 145 -4.92 2.79 16.22
CA ARG A 145 -4.26 2.87 17.54
C ARG A 145 -5.23 3.10 18.69
N THR A 146 -6.26 3.93 18.45
CA THR A 146 -7.20 4.32 19.51
C THR A 146 -8.31 3.30 19.71
N LEU A 147 -8.82 2.69 18.62
CA LEU A 147 -10.07 1.92 18.70
C LEU A 147 -9.90 0.41 18.44
N PHE A 148 -8.80 -0.01 17.80
CA PHE A 148 -8.66 -1.40 17.33
C PHE A 148 -7.42 -2.13 17.82
N HIS A 149 -6.39 -1.41 18.27
CA HIS A 149 -5.08 -2.01 18.60
C HIS A 149 -5.17 -3.14 19.64
N GLU A 150 -5.96 -2.97 20.69
CA GLU A 150 -6.10 -3.98 21.75
C GLU A 150 -6.78 -5.25 21.26
N ARG A 151 -7.75 -5.12 20.32
CA ARG A 151 -8.48 -6.24 19.75
C ARG A 151 -7.78 -6.89 18.56
N ASN A 152 -6.89 -6.16 17.88
CA ASN A 152 -6.12 -6.63 16.73
C ASN A 152 -4.63 -6.27 16.88
N PRO A 153 -3.91 -6.84 17.85
CA PRO A 153 -2.48 -6.60 17.99
C PRO A 153 -1.74 -7.09 16.74
N ARG A 154 -0.88 -6.25 16.18
CA ARG A 154 -0.08 -6.61 15.01
C ARG A 154 1.07 -7.52 15.41
N SER A 155 1.24 -8.60 14.66
CA SER A 155 2.36 -9.53 14.85
C SER A 155 3.64 -9.01 14.22
N SER A 156 4.73 -8.94 14.99
CA SER A 156 6.05 -8.52 14.50
C SER A 156 6.58 -9.44 13.39
N VAL A 157 6.23 -10.71 13.41
CA VAL A 157 6.64 -11.68 12.37
C VAL A 157 6.02 -11.38 11.00
N LEU A 158 4.96 -10.58 10.94
CA LEU A 158 4.35 -10.11 9.69
C LEU A 158 4.81 -8.72 9.28
N GLN A 159 5.69 -8.09 10.04
CA GLN A 159 6.23 -6.79 9.72
C GLN A 159 7.27 -6.87 8.60
N THR A 160 7.09 -6.04 7.58
CA THR A 160 8.07 -5.84 6.53
C THR A 160 8.79 -4.50 6.72
N ALA A 161 10.04 -4.44 6.29
CA ALA A 161 10.80 -3.21 6.14
C ALA A 161 11.27 -3.08 4.70
N THR A 162 11.09 -1.90 4.13
CA THR A 162 11.52 -1.57 2.76
C THR A 162 12.51 -0.41 2.78
N TYR A 163 13.35 -0.36 1.76
CA TYR A 163 14.30 0.72 1.53
C TYR A 163 14.38 0.96 0.04
N GLU A 164 13.99 2.15 -0.42
CA GLU A 164 13.80 2.43 -1.84
C GLU A 164 14.10 3.87 -2.21
N HIS A 165 14.34 4.09 -3.50
CA HIS A 165 14.53 5.40 -4.10
C HIS A 165 13.81 5.47 -5.45
N GLU A 166 12.95 6.48 -5.63
CA GLU A 166 12.40 6.88 -6.93
C GLU A 166 13.12 8.15 -7.37
N PHE A 167 13.73 8.13 -8.55
CA PHE A 167 14.53 9.23 -9.06
C PHE A 167 14.43 9.38 -10.58
N ALA A 168 14.83 10.54 -11.10
CA ALA A 168 14.89 10.78 -12.53
C ALA A 168 16.01 9.92 -13.15
N TYR A 169 15.65 9.10 -14.14
CA TYR A 169 16.55 8.18 -14.81
C TYR A 169 16.00 7.75 -16.16
N ASP A 170 16.79 7.92 -17.19
CA ASP A 170 16.45 7.48 -18.55
C ASP A 170 16.83 6.00 -18.72
N TRP A 171 15.85 5.12 -18.37
CA TRP A 171 16.05 3.68 -18.36
C TRP A 171 15.95 3.08 -19.77
N GLU A 172 16.80 2.09 -20.07
CA GLU A 172 16.86 1.38 -21.34
C GLU A 172 16.06 0.06 -21.29
N ASP A 173 16.03 -0.63 -20.13
CA ASP A 173 15.27 -1.87 -19.95
C ASP A 173 13.88 -1.57 -19.40
N ALA A 174 12.86 -1.79 -20.23
CA ALA A 174 11.45 -1.55 -19.89
C ALA A 174 10.84 -2.66 -19.01
N ALA A 175 11.53 -3.78 -18.78
CA ALA A 175 11.02 -4.86 -17.98
C ALA A 175 11.05 -4.53 -16.47
N CYS A 176 10.08 -5.05 -15.73
CA CYS A 176 10.14 -5.07 -14.28
C CYS A 176 10.99 -6.25 -13.80
N HIS A 177 12.00 -6.00 -12.99
CA HIS A 177 12.88 -7.03 -12.44
C HIS A 177 12.65 -7.22 -10.96
N LEU A 178 12.58 -8.47 -10.50
CA LEU A 178 12.44 -8.86 -9.10
C LEU A 178 13.52 -9.90 -8.75
N TRP A 179 14.33 -9.61 -7.72
CA TRP A 179 15.38 -10.50 -7.21
C TRP A 179 14.98 -11.07 -5.86
N PHE A 180 14.60 -12.35 -5.82
CA PHE A 180 14.17 -13.03 -4.61
C PHE A 180 15.32 -13.65 -3.83
N PHE A 181 15.38 -13.41 -2.52
CA PHE A 181 16.29 -14.04 -1.56
C PHE A 181 17.79 -13.92 -1.90
N ASN A 182 18.15 -12.91 -2.69
CA ASN A 182 19.54 -12.70 -3.06
C ASN A 182 20.30 -12.04 -1.89
N ASP A 183 21.59 -12.41 -1.74
CA ASP A 183 22.47 -11.91 -0.67
C ASP A 183 21.88 -12.13 0.73
N ASP A 184 21.16 -13.25 0.93
CA ASP A 184 20.46 -13.61 2.17
C ASP A 184 19.39 -12.61 2.62
N LEU A 185 18.94 -11.71 1.73
CA LEU A 185 17.77 -10.86 1.99
C LEU A 185 16.54 -11.74 2.22
N PRO A 186 15.86 -11.68 3.38
CA PRO A 186 14.63 -12.42 3.60
C PRO A 186 13.43 -11.72 2.94
N GLY A 187 13.52 -11.56 1.64
CA GLY A 187 12.59 -10.78 0.85
C GLY A 187 12.99 -10.71 -0.60
N TYR A 188 12.74 -9.57 -1.23
CA TYR A 188 13.15 -9.32 -2.61
C TYR A 188 13.56 -7.87 -2.85
N ALA A 189 14.33 -7.67 -3.91
CA ALA A 189 14.66 -6.37 -4.44
C ALA A 189 13.99 -6.17 -5.80
N TRP A 190 13.79 -4.92 -6.21
CA TRP A 190 13.08 -4.58 -7.44
C TRP A 190 13.73 -3.45 -8.22
N TYR A 191 13.51 -3.49 -9.53
CA TYR A 191 13.77 -2.44 -10.50
C TYR A 191 12.49 -2.24 -11.28
N VAL A 192 11.85 -1.09 -11.14
CA VAL A 192 10.54 -0.79 -11.72
C VAL A 192 10.61 0.50 -12.52
N PRO A 193 10.63 0.42 -13.85
CA PRO A 193 10.54 1.59 -14.72
C PRO A 193 9.28 2.42 -14.46
N LYS A 194 9.43 3.73 -14.53
CA LYS A 194 8.35 4.70 -14.41
C LYS A 194 8.31 5.57 -15.66
N ALA A 195 7.15 6.10 -15.95
CA ALA A 195 7.02 7.03 -17.05
C ALA A 195 7.79 8.35 -16.83
N ASN A 196 7.95 9.13 -17.89
CA ASN A 196 8.59 10.44 -17.88
C ASN A 196 10.05 10.43 -17.39
N GLY A 197 10.81 9.37 -17.72
CA GLY A 197 12.22 9.29 -17.34
C GLY A 197 12.42 9.17 -15.82
N TYR A 198 11.64 8.33 -15.15
CA TYR A 198 11.82 7.98 -13.75
C TYR A 198 11.96 6.47 -13.57
N ILE A 199 12.61 6.09 -12.49
CA ILE A 199 12.74 4.70 -12.05
C ILE A 199 12.52 4.61 -10.54
N ASN A 200 11.93 3.50 -10.10
CA ASN A 200 11.93 3.12 -8.68
C ASN A 200 12.75 1.85 -8.51
N ILE A 201 13.79 1.93 -7.69
CA ILE A 201 14.56 0.77 -7.25
C ILE A 201 14.45 0.62 -5.74
N GLY A 202 14.43 -0.61 -5.27
CA GLY A 202 14.30 -0.84 -3.85
C GLY A 202 14.47 -2.30 -3.45
N LEU A 203 14.41 -2.50 -2.16
CA LEU A 203 14.40 -3.82 -1.55
C LEU A 203 13.48 -3.83 -0.33
N GLY A 204 12.99 -5.00 -0.01
CA GLY A 204 12.19 -5.20 1.18
C GLY A 204 12.26 -6.64 1.67
N GLY A 205 11.99 -6.82 2.95
CA GLY A 205 11.98 -8.15 3.55
C GLY A 205 11.33 -8.16 4.92
N MET A 206 11.24 -9.35 5.50
CA MET A 206 10.68 -9.57 6.83
C MET A 206 11.60 -8.95 7.88
N ALA A 207 11.09 -7.94 8.60
CA ALA A 207 11.89 -7.12 9.52
C ALA A 207 12.56 -7.96 10.61
N ASP A 208 11.84 -8.88 11.23
CA ASP A 208 12.38 -9.77 12.26
C ASP A 208 13.48 -10.69 11.70
N GLN A 209 13.28 -11.26 10.51
CA GLN A 209 14.28 -12.11 9.88
C GLN A 209 15.54 -11.33 9.49
N MET A 210 15.39 -10.10 8.98
CA MET A 210 16.54 -9.23 8.69
C MET A 210 17.35 -8.97 9.97
N LYS A 211 16.67 -8.67 11.08
CA LYS A 211 17.30 -8.42 12.38
C LYS A 211 18.03 -9.67 12.91
N HIS A 212 17.39 -10.85 12.86
CA HIS A 212 17.98 -12.11 13.35
C HIS A 212 19.21 -12.54 12.53
N ARG A 213 19.27 -12.21 11.24
CA ARG A 213 20.43 -12.48 10.37
C ARG A 213 21.56 -11.45 10.56
N GLY A 214 21.41 -10.49 11.48
CA GLY A 214 22.38 -9.41 11.68
C GLY A 214 22.47 -8.47 10.47
N GLY A 215 21.49 -8.54 9.55
CA GLY A 215 21.49 -7.78 8.31
C GLY A 215 21.20 -6.30 8.55
N ASN A 216 22.02 -5.46 7.93
CA ASN A 216 21.79 -4.03 7.86
C ASN A 216 21.13 -3.69 6.52
N VAL A 217 19.99 -3.03 6.53
CA VAL A 217 19.26 -2.64 5.32
C VAL A 217 20.13 -1.84 4.34
N ARG A 218 21.07 -1.02 4.85
CA ARG A 218 22.02 -0.26 4.04
C ARG A 218 23.04 -1.15 3.34
N GLU A 219 23.43 -2.27 3.96
CA GLU A 219 24.32 -3.23 3.33
C GLU A 219 23.62 -4.01 2.21
N TYR A 220 22.37 -4.45 2.43
CA TYR A 220 21.56 -5.04 1.37
C TYR A 220 21.38 -4.07 0.21
N TRP A 221 21.13 -2.79 0.50
CA TRP A 221 21.02 -1.73 -0.51
C TRP A 221 22.30 -1.60 -1.34
N ARG A 222 23.46 -1.48 -0.70
CA ARG A 222 24.74 -1.37 -1.40
C ARG A 222 24.98 -2.57 -2.33
N LYS A 223 24.80 -3.80 -1.84
CA LYS A 223 24.93 -5.02 -2.66
C LYS A 223 23.96 -5.03 -3.84
N PHE A 224 22.76 -4.54 -3.63
CA PHE A 224 21.75 -4.45 -4.68
C PHE A 224 22.11 -3.42 -5.76
N VAL A 225 22.52 -2.23 -5.38
CA VAL A 225 22.95 -1.19 -6.31
C VAL A 225 24.18 -1.64 -7.11
N ASP A 226 25.18 -2.25 -6.47
CA ASP A 226 26.35 -2.83 -7.14
C ASP A 226 25.95 -3.89 -8.18
N ARG A 227 24.88 -4.66 -7.92
CA ARG A 227 24.33 -5.63 -8.87
C ARG A 227 23.67 -4.94 -10.06
N LEU A 228 22.86 -3.91 -9.85
CA LEU A 228 22.24 -3.15 -10.92
C LEU A 228 23.29 -2.51 -11.83
N THR A 229 24.31 -1.92 -11.24
CA THR A 229 25.43 -1.29 -11.97
C THR A 229 26.20 -2.32 -12.81
N ARG A 230 26.58 -3.47 -12.23
CA ARG A 230 27.26 -4.55 -12.97
C ARG A 230 26.44 -5.13 -14.12
N ARG A 231 25.11 -5.06 -14.04
CA ARG A 231 24.20 -5.48 -15.10
C ARG A 231 23.91 -4.39 -16.13
N GLY A 232 24.45 -3.19 -15.94
CA GLY A 232 24.18 -2.02 -16.78
C GLY A 232 22.75 -1.47 -16.67
N LEU A 233 21.98 -1.92 -15.68
CA LEU A 233 20.58 -1.50 -15.49
C LEU A 233 20.49 -0.09 -14.92
N VAL A 234 21.45 0.32 -14.10
CA VAL A 234 21.51 1.67 -13.53
C VAL A 234 22.97 2.16 -13.58
N ARG A 235 23.14 3.41 -14.03
CA ARG A 235 24.41 4.18 -14.00
C ARG A 235 24.15 5.45 -13.21
N TYR A 236 24.15 5.35 -11.88
CA TYR A 236 23.81 6.42 -10.98
C TYR A 236 24.57 6.24 -9.66
N ASP A 237 24.97 7.30 -9.01
CA ASP A 237 25.81 7.29 -7.81
C ASP A 237 25.27 8.11 -6.64
N ASP A 238 24.26 8.97 -6.88
CA ASP A 238 23.70 9.87 -5.86
C ASP A 238 22.36 9.31 -5.29
N TYR A 239 22.43 8.17 -4.60
CA TYR A 239 21.26 7.52 -4.05
C TYR A 239 20.86 8.07 -2.68
N HIS A 240 19.58 8.44 -2.53
CA HIS A 240 18.96 8.87 -1.28
C HIS A 240 17.78 7.96 -0.87
N PRO A 241 18.03 6.68 -0.64
CA PRO A 241 16.95 5.76 -0.30
C PRO A 241 16.36 6.07 1.07
N THR A 242 15.06 5.87 1.19
CA THR A 242 14.31 6.05 2.42
C THR A 242 13.56 4.77 2.80
N GLY A 243 13.32 4.60 4.10
CA GLY A 243 12.70 3.39 4.64
C GLY A 243 11.22 3.56 4.94
N TYR A 244 10.46 2.49 4.75
CA TYR A 244 9.08 2.38 5.18
C TYR A 244 8.83 0.99 5.79
N SER A 245 7.85 0.89 6.69
CA SER A 245 7.45 -0.38 7.28
C SER A 245 5.94 -0.52 7.29
N TYR A 246 5.48 -1.74 6.97
CA TYR A 246 4.06 -2.10 6.97
C TYR A 246 3.89 -3.57 7.35
N TYR A 247 2.66 -4.06 7.39
CA TYR A 247 2.36 -5.42 7.83
C TYR A 247 1.70 -6.21 6.70
N LEU A 248 2.14 -7.46 6.56
CA LEU A 248 1.49 -8.44 5.72
C LEU A 248 0.17 -8.90 6.34
N ARG A 249 -0.68 -9.46 5.51
CA ARG A 249 -2.00 -9.95 5.88
C ARG A 249 -1.93 -10.97 7.02
N GLY A 250 -2.41 -10.55 8.19
CA GLY A 250 -2.61 -11.40 9.36
C GLY A 250 -4.02 -11.98 9.44
N ASN A 251 -4.28 -12.67 10.55
CA ASN A 251 -5.65 -12.96 10.96
C ASN A 251 -6.14 -11.73 11.73
N VAL A 252 -7.21 -11.12 11.27
CA VAL A 252 -7.81 -9.93 11.86
C VAL A 252 -9.30 -10.19 11.99
N ASP A 253 -9.79 -10.20 13.22
CA ASP A 253 -11.16 -10.57 13.53
C ASP A 253 -12.09 -9.36 13.61
N VAL A 254 -11.57 -8.20 14.04
CA VAL A 254 -12.37 -7.00 14.26
C VAL A 254 -11.88 -5.86 13.36
N VAL A 255 -12.57 -5.64 12.25
CA VAL A 255 -12.26 -4.57 11.27
C VAL A 255 -13.23 -3.42 11.30
N SER A 256 -14.36 -3.60 11.99
CA SER A 256 -15.34 -2.55 12.28
C SER A 256 -15.93 -2.73 13.67
N SER A 257 -16.29 -1.64 14.31
CA SER A 257 -16.98 -1.60 15.60
C SER A 257 -17.62 -0.23 15.80
N ASP A 258 -18.88 -0.21 16.24
CA ASP A 258 -19.57 1.03 16.63
C ASP A 258 -19.47 2.15 15.57
N ASN A 259 -19.70 1.88 14.31
CA ASN A 259 -19.55 2.80 13.18
C ASN A 259 -18.11 3.27 12.89
N ALA A 260 -17.09 2.68 13.52
CA ALA A 260 -15.69 2.86 13.13
C ALA A 260 -15.22 1.69 12.28
N TYR A 261 -14.37 1.98 11.30
CA TYR A 261 -13.83 1.02 10.32
C TYR A 261 -12.33 1.23 10.15
N ILE A 262 -11.58 0.17 9.87
CA ILE A 262 -10.16 0.27 9.47
C ILE A 262 -9.95 -0.37 8.11
N VAL A 263 -9.16 0.28 7.23
CA VAL A 263 -8.92 -0.14 5.84
C VAL A 263 -7.44 -0.04 5.45
N GLY A 264 -7.03 -0.78 4.44
CA GLY A 264 -5.66 -0.74 3.89
C GLY A 264 -4.59 -1.16 4.90
N ASP A 265 -3.44 -0.47 4.88
CA ASP A 265 -2.33 -0.75 5.80
C ASP A 265 -2.68 -0.53 7.28
N ALA A 266 -3.79 0.17 7.59
CA ALA A 266 -4.26 0.26 8.97
C ALA A 266 -4.69 -1.10 9.53
N VAL A 267 -5.14 -2.00 8.66
CA VAL A 267 -5.44 -3.41 8.99
C VAL A 267 -4.20 -4.29 8.86
N GLY A 268 -3.26 -3.95 7.97
CA GLY A 268 -2.16 -4.82 7.54
C GLY A 268 -2.66 -5.81 6.49
N LEU A 269 -2.91 -5.33 5.27
CA LEU A 269 -3.54 -6.11 4.19
C LEU A 269 -2.60 -6.50 3.07
N ALA A 270 -1.32 -6.12 3.11
CA ALA A 270 -0.37 -6.47 2.06
C ALA A 270 -0.27 -8.01 1.92
N THR A 271 -0.22 -8.50 0.68
CA THR A 271 -0.19 -9.94 0.41
C THR A 271 1.08 -10.60 0.93
N ARG A 272 0.97 -11.87 1.32
CA ARG A 272 2.05 -12.63 1.99
C ARG A 272 3.15 -13.11 1.05
N ASP A 273 2.88 -13.12 -0.26
CA ASP A 273 3.80 -13.61 -1.30
C ASP A 273 4.55 -12.49 -2.01
N MET A 274 3.84 -11.41 -2.39
CA MET A 274 4.40 -10.31 -3.19
C MET A 274 4.43 -8.98 -2.43
N CYS A 275 3.96 -8.95 -1.17
CA CYS A 275 3.87 -7.73 -0.37
C CYS A 275 3.04 -6.61 -1.06
N GLU A 276 2.14 -7.01 -1.97
CA GLU A 276 1.26 -6.12 -2.72
C GLU A 276 0.21 -5.53 -1.77
N GLY A 277 0.10 -4.21 -1.73
CA GLY A 277 -0.78 -3.51 -0.79
C GLY A 277 -1.79 -2.58 -1.44
N ILE A 278 -1.61 -2.17 -2.71
CA ILE A 278 -2.50 -1.19 -3.37
C ILE A 278 -3.87 -1.82 -3.65
N GLY A 279 -3.91 -2.99 -4.27
CA GLY A 279 -5.16 -3.70 -4.56
C GLY A 279 -5.97 -4.02 -3.30
N PRO A 280 -5.39 -4.71 -2.28
CA PRO A 280 -6.06 -4.93 -1.01
C PRO A 280 -6.53 -3.64 -0.31
N ALA A 281 -5.79 -2.54 -0.42
CA ALA A 281 -6.18 -1.26 0.13
C ALA A 281 -7.44 -0.72 -0.57
N ILE A 282 -7.46 -0.71 -1.90
CA ILE A 282 -8.61 -0.31 -2.71
C ILE A 282 -9.83 -1.18 -2.35
N LYS A 283 -9.67 -2.50 -2.39
CA LYS A 283 -10.74 -3.45 -2.09
C LYS A 283 -11.35 -3.26 -0.71
N SER A 284 -10.51 -3.04 0.31
CA SER A 284 -10.99 -2.76 1.67
C SER A 284 -11.75 -1.44 1.76
N GLY A 285 -11.35 -0.42 1.01
CA GLY A 285 -12.06 0.85 0.90
C GLY A 285 -13.46 0.68 0.30
N LEU A 286 -13.59 -0.09 -0.79
CA LEU A 286 -14.87 -0.44 -1.41
C LEU A 286 -15.80 -1.17 -0.44
N LEU A 287 -15.28 -2.19 0.25
CA LEU A 287 -16.05 -3.00 1.19
C LEU A 287 -16.55 -2.18 2.39
N ALA A 288 -15.69 -1.32 2.95
CA ALA A 288 -16.08 -0.44 4.04
C ALA A 288 -17.14 0.58 3.61
N ALA A 289 -16.98 1.19 2.44
CA ALA A 289 -17.98 2.11 1.89
C ALA A 289 -19.33 1.42 1.66
N ARG A 290 -19.33 0.20 1.12
CA ARG A 290 -20.54 -0.58 0.93
C ARG A 290 -21.23 -0.90 2.27
N SER A 291 -20.45 -1.26 3.30
CA SER A 291 -20.98 -1.50 4.64
C SER A 291 -21.67 -0.26 5.22
N ILE A 292 -21.03 0.90 5.09
CA ILE A 292 -21.59 2.16 5.59
C ILE A 292 -22.83 2.58 4.83
N ALA A 293 -22.83 2.46 3.48
CA ALA A 293 -23.89 2.98 2.63
C ALA A 293 -25.17 2.15 2.70
N ILE A 294 -25.06 0.83 2.75
CA ILE A 294 -26.23 -0.10 2.65
C ILE A 294 -26.30 -1.13 3.78
N GLY A 295 -25.48 -1.00 4.84
CA GLY A 295 -25.49 -1.92 5.98
C GLY A 295 -24.97 -3.34 5.67
N ALA A 296 -24.21 -3.54 4.59
CA ALA A 296 -23.62 -4.83 4.27
C ALA A 296 -22.51 -5.19 5.29
N ASP A 297 -22.27 -6.47 5.52
CA ASP A 297 -21.19 -6.92 6.38
C ASP A 297 -19.82 -6.47 5.84
N TYR A 298 -19.02 -5.83 6.69
CA TYR A 298 -17.63 -5.53 6.39
C TYR A 298 -16.77 -6.72 6.77
N SER A 299 -16.39 -7.51 5.78
CA SER A 299 -15.55 -8.69 5.94
C SER A 299 -14.35 -8.64 5.02
N LEU A 300 -13.20 -9.09 5.54
CA LEU A 300 -11.99 -9.25 4.76
C LEU A 300 -11.91 -10.57 3.99
N ALA A 301 -12.90 -11.43 4.06
CA ALA A 301 -12.92 -12.74 3.38
C ALA A 301 -12.76 -12.61 1.85
N GLY A 302 -13.28 -11.53 1.25
CA GLY A 302 -13.12 -11.22 -0.17
C GLY A 302 -11.76 -10.62 -0.57
N ILE A 303 -10.83 -10.45 0.37
CA ILE A 303 -9.48 -9.93 0.10
C ILE A 303 -8.48 -11.06 0.26
N ASN A 304 -7.81 -11.43 -0.83
CA ASN A 304 -6.86 -12.53 -0.86
C ASN A 304 -5.64 -12.28 0.04
N LYS A 305 -5.15 -13.34 0.71
CA LYS A 305 -3.91 -13.29 1.50
C LYS A 305 -2.66 -13.38 0.63
N ILE A 306 -2.78 -13.89 -0.58
CA ILE A 306 -1.71 -14.07 -1.58
C ILE A 306 -2.16 -13.49 -2.92
N SER A 307 -1.24 -12.95 -3.70
CA SER A 307 -1.51 -12.28 -4.99
C SER A 307 -1.92 -13.25 -6.09
N GLY A 308 -1.49 -14.51 -6.01
CA GLY A 308 -1.78 -15.53 -7.01
C GLY A 308 -2.13 -16.88 -6.42
N GLY A 309 -3.00 -17.65 -7.08
CA GLY A 309 -3.38 -19.01 -6.68
C GLY A 309 -2.36 -20.09 -7.04
N GLY A 310 -1.22 -19.75 -7.65
CA GLY A 310 -0.25 -20.68 -8.17
C GLY A 310 0.70 -21.28 -7.12
N PHE A 311 1.39 -22.37 -7.51
CA PHE A 311 2.39 -23.04 -6.66
C PHE A 311 3.53 -22.10 -6.24
N ALA A 312 3.97 -21.21 -7.13
CA ALA A 312 5.02 -20.22 -6.86
C ALA A 312 4.64 -19.26 -5.71
N SER A 313 3.42 -18.72 -5.71
CA SER A 313 2.93 -17.85 -4.63
C SER A 313 2.91 -18.53 -3.27
N LYS A 314 2.53 -19.82 -3.22
CA LYS A 314 2.56 -20.62 -1.99
C LYS A 314 3.99 -20.85 -1.47
N ILE A 315 4.97 -21.05 -2.37
CA ILE A 315 6.38 -21.17 -1.99
C ILE A 315 6.88 -19.85 -1.42
N LEU A 316 6.58 -18.72 -2.05
CA LEU A 316 6.98 -17.40 -1.60
C LEU A 316 6.36 -17.09 -0.22
N GLU A 317 5.06 -17.33 -0.04
CA GLU A 317 4.38 -17.17 1.24
C GLU A 317 5.10 -17.96 2.35
N ARG A 318 5.36 -19.26 2.13
CA ARG A 318 6.07 -20.11 3.11
C ARG A 318 7.47 -19.59 3.44
N LYS A 319 8.18 -19.01 2.47
CA LYS A 319 9.51 -18.44 2.70
C LYS A 319 9.49 -17.11 3.44
N PHE A 320 8.46 -16.30 3.25
CA PHE A 320 8.32 -15.02 3.95
C PHE A 320 7.75 -15.21 5.36
N VAL A 321 6.63 -15.91 5.47
CA VAL A 321 5.86 -15.96 6.73
C VAL A 321 6.12 -17.24 7.53
N GLY A 322 6.72 -18.27 6.92
CA GLY A 322 6.90 -19.59 7.54
C GLY A 322 5.64 -20.45 7.45
N SER A 323 5.71 -21.65 8.05
CA SER A 323 4.59 -22.60 8.06
C SER A 323 3.74 -22.38 9.33
N HIS A 324 3.07 -21.23 9.45
CA HIS A 324 2.13 -20.95 10.55
C HIS A 324 0.70 -20.90 10.05
#